data_ff2a93ee0b3a3a428160070eea16ae06
#
_entry.id   ff2a93ee0b3a3a428160070eea16ae06
#
_cell.length_a   1.000
_cell.length_b   1.000
_cell.length_c   1.000
_cell.angle_alpha   90.00
_cell.angle_beta   90.00
_cell.angle_gamma   90.00
#
_symmetry.space_group_name_H-M   'P 1'
#
loop_
_entity.id
_entity.type
_entity.pdbx_description
1 polymer ?
#
loop_
_entity_poly.entity_id
_entity_poly.type
_entity_poly.pdbx_seq_one_letter_code
_entity_poly.pdbx_strand_id
1 'polypeptide(L)'
;VSIGTIFSIHLRKSPAGTPGQESDLLQKGNLQRCAGYILYGSSTMMVLSTGNGVVGFTLDPSCGEFLLSHEKITIPETGSIYSINEGNYDFWSDSVKSYIRRIKNIENNNKPKTLRYIGSLVADFHRNLLKGGIFLYPEDTKSKIYPLGKLRLLYEASPMAFLAEQAGGM
;
A
#
# COMPACT_ATOMS: atom_id res chain seq x y z
N VAL A 1 13.01 0.81 12.61
CA VAL A 1 11.71 0.87 11.93
C VAL A 1 11.94 1.34 10.51
N SER A 2 11.46 0.60 9.53
CA SER A 2 11.55 1.03 8.13
C SER A 2 10.67 2.27 7.91
N ILE A 3 11.21 3.27 7.24
CA ILE A 3 10.53 4.52 6.89
C ILE A 3 10.38 4.56 5.38
N GLY A 4 9.36 5.23 4.89
CA GLY A 4 9.17 5.43 3.46
C GLY A 4 8.53 6.76 3.13
N THR A 5 8.68 7.17 1.89
CA THR A 5 7.98 8.29 1.28
C THR A 5 6.95 7.74 0.30
N ILE A 6 5.72 8.24 0.37
CA ILE A 6 4.65 7.90 -0.59
C ILE A 6 4.34 9.16 -1.39
N PHE A 7 4.13 9.00 -2.70
CA PHE A 7 3.76 10.11 -3.57
C PHE A 7 2.69 9.71 -4.58
N SER A 8 1.94 10.71 -5.03
CA SER A 8 1.02 10.58 -6.16
C SER A 8 1.06 11.84 -7.03
N ILE A 9 0.86 11.66 -8.32
CA ILE A 9 0.85 12.73 -9.30
C ILE A 9 -0.50 12.71 -10.01
N HIS A 10 -1.18 13.85 -9.99
CA HIS A 10 -2.46 14.06 -10.65
C HIS A 10 -2.30 15.08 -11.79
N LEU A 11 -3.14 14.95 -12.82
CA LEU A 11 -3.27 16.02 -13.79
C LEU A 11 -3.99 17.20 -13.16
N ARG A 12 -3.42 18.37 -13.34
CA ARG A 12 -4.04 19.62 -12.96
C ARG A 12 -5.33 19.84 -13.76
N LYS A 13 -6.41 20.26 -13.09
CA LYS A 13 -7.71 20.62 -13.69
C LYS A 13 -7.88 22.12 -13.85
N SER A 14 -7.31 22.90 -12.92
CA SER A 14 -7.35 24.35 -12.97
C SER A 14 -6.50 24.89 -14.14
N PRO A 15 -6.83 26.07 -14.70
CA PRO A 15 -6.11 26.66 -15.84
C PRO A 15 -4.61 26.84 -15.54
N ALA A 16 -3.77 26.62 -16.54
CA ALA A 16 -2.33 26.87 -16.43
C ALA A 16 -2.07 28.35 -16.09
N GLY A 17 -1.07 28.61 -15.26
CA GLY A 17 -0.72 29.97 -14.82
C GLY A 17 -1.58 30.55 -13.68
N THR A 18 -2.64 29.82 -13.23
CA THR A 18 -3.43 30.22 -12.04
C THR A 18 -2.90 29.52 -10.80
N PRO A 19 -3.21 29.96 -9.57
CA PRO A 19 -2.92 29.20 -8.36
C PRO A 19 -3.58 27.80 -8.39
N GLY A 20 -2.94 26.80 -7.80
CA GLY A 20 -3.51 25.46 -7.63
C GLY A 20 -4.79 25.51 -6.80
N GLN A 21 -5.74 24.65 -7.13
CA GLN A 21 -7.04 24.54 -6.46
C GLN A 21 -7.18 23.18 -5.77
N GLU A 22 -8.05 23.10 -4.79
CA GLU A 22 -8.37 21.85 -4.09
C GLU A 22 -8.86 20.77 -5.05
N SER A 23 -9.61 21.14 -6.09
CA SER A 23 -10.08 20.23 -7.15
C SER A 23 -8.96 19.60 -7.99
N ASP A 24 -7.74 20.14 -7.95
CA ASP A 24 -6.58 19.54 -8.60
C ASP A 24 -6.09 18.30 -7.84
N LEU A 25 -6.35 18.23 -6.54
CA LEU A 25 -5.96 17.12 -5.67
C LEU A 25 -7.15 16.18 -5.36
N LEU A 26 -8.34 16.71 -5.13
CA LEU A 26 -9.54 15.94 -4.83
C LEU A 26 -10.10 15.25 -6.09
N GLN A 27 -9.35 14.28 -6.60
CA GLN A 27 -9.69 13.47 -7.74
C GLN A 27 -9.86 12.02 -7.35
N LYS A 28 -10.55 11.23 -8.18
CA LYS A 28 -10.66 9.77 -7.97
C LYS A 28 -9.27 9.14 -8.01
N GLY A 29 -9.01 8.17 -7.12
CA GLY A 29 -7.70 7.50 -7.02
C GLY A 29 -7.24 6.81 -8.30
N ASN A 30 -8.15 6.36 -9.14
CA ASN A 30 -7.83 5.76 -10.45
C ASN A 30 -7.47 6.79 -11.55
N LEU A 31 -7.57 8.10 -11.26
CA LEU A 31 -7.14 9.17 -12.18
C LEU A 31 -5.71 9.65 -11.92
N GLN A 32 -4.99 9.03 -11.00
CA GLN A 32 -3.58 9.27 -10.80
C GLN A 32 -2.80 8.97 -12.09
N ARG A 33 -1.86 9.85 -12.44
CA ARG A 33 -0.96 9.64 -13.58
C ARG A 33 0.28 8.87 -13.19
N CYS A 34 0.68 9.00 -11.93
CA CYS A 34 1.77 8.24 -11.37
C CYS A 34 1.52 8.12 -9.87
N ALA A 35 1.82 6.98 -9.33
CA ALA A 35 1.91 6.79 -7.88
C ALA A 35 3.11 5.91 -7.57
N GLY A 36 3.69 6.10 -6.39
CA GLY A 36 4.84 5.34 -5.98
C GLY A 36 5.20 5.55 -4.53
N TYR A 37 6.19 4.80 -4.12
CA TYR A 37 6.82 4.98 -2.81
C TYR A 37 8.32 4.72 -2.88
N ILE A 38 9.03 5.29 -1.93
CA ILE A 38 10.44 4.97 -1.65
C ILE A 38 10.49 4.33 -0.27
N LEU A 39 11.11 3.17 -0.17
CA LEU A 39 11.35 2.45 1.08
C LEU A 39 12.81 2.62 1.47
N TYR A 40 13.06 3.20 2.64
CA TYR A 40 14.39 3.36 3.22
C TYR A 40 14.67 2.20 4.18
N GLY A 41 15.56 1.29 3.78
CA GLY A 41 15.93 0.10 4.54
C GLY A 41 17.41 -0.23 4.38
N SER A 42 17.76 -1.51 4.50
CA SER A 42 19.12 -2.00 4.19
C SER A 42 19.52 -1.73 2.74
N SER A 43 18.57 -1.69 1.84
CA SER A 43 18.65 -1.07 0.52
C SER A 43 17.52 -0.07 0.38
N THR A 44 17.76 1.03 -0.34
CA THR A 44 16.71 1.99 -0.67
C THR A 44 16.08 1.60 -1.99
N MET A 45 14.78 1.36 -1.97
CA MET A 45 14.02 0.96 -3.16
C MET A 45 12.93 1.99 -3.48
N MET A 46 12.79 2.30 -4.75
CA MET A 46 11.68 3.08 -5.29
C MET A 46 10.79 2.16 -6.12
N VAL A 47 9.51 2.15 -5.84
CA VAL A 47 8.49 1.41 -6.60
C VAL A 47 7.48 2.39 -7.12
N LEU A 48 7.17 2.33 -8.40
CA LEU A 48 6.22 3.24 -9.02
C LEU A 48 5.43 2.59 -10.16
N SER A 49 4.32 3.22 -10.48
CA SER A 49 3.50 2.95 -11.67
C SER A 49 3.10 4.26 -12.34
N THR A 50 3.15 4.26 -13.66
CA THR A 50 2.60 5.33 -14.52
C THR A 50 1.30 4.92 -15.21
N GLY A 51 0.64 3.85 -14.70
CA GLY A 51 -0.61 3.31 -15.23
C GLY A 51 -0.46 2.11 -16.19
N ASN A 52 0.76 1.60 -16.37
CA ASN A 52 1.07 0.46 -17.24
C ASN A 52 1.90 -0.60 -16.52
N GLY A 53 1.38 -1.09 -15.38
CA GLY A 53 2.09 -2.02 -14.51
C GLY A 53 2.98 -1.32 -13.50
N VAL A 54 3.73 -2.08 -12.73
CA VAL A 54 4.56 -1.60 -11.62
C VAL A 54 6.01 -1.98 -11.87
N VAL A 55 6.90 -1.03 -11.67
CA VAL A 55 8.36 -1.22 -11.78
C VAL A 55 9.06 -0.88 -10.47
N GLY A 56 10.23 -1.46 -10.25
CA GLY A 56 11.02 -1.20 -9.06
C GLY A 56 12.47 -0.88 -9.38
N PHE A 57 13.01 0.07 -8.64
CA PHE A 57 14.39 0.54 -8.77
C PHE A 57 15.08 0.39 -7.41
N THR A 58 16.37 0.09 -7.45
CA THR A 58 17.21 0.07 -6.26
C THR A 58 18.27 1.16 -6.37
N LEU A 59 18.44 1.93 -5.31
CA LEU A 59 19.49 2.94 -5.25
C LEU A 59 20.86 2.28 -5.19
N ASP A 60 21.72 2.61 -6.14
CA ASP A 60 23.14 2.30 -6.05
C ASP A 60 23.86 3.43 -5.32
N PRO A 61 24.34 3.20 -4.10
CA PRO A 61 25.01 4.25 -3.32
C PRO A 61 26.36 4.66 -3.89
N SER A 62 26.97 3.88 -4.78
CA SER A 62 28.27 4.19 -5.37
C SER A 62 28.19 5.31 -6.41
N CYS A 63 27.09 5.39 -7.14
CA CYS A 63 26.83 6.44 -8.12
C CYS A 63 25.69 7.39 -7.73
N GLY A 64 24.89 7.05 -6.70
CA GLY A 64 23.77 7.87 -6.26
C GLY A 64 22.52 7.78 -7.15
N GLU A 65 22.45 6.78 -8.04
CA GLU A 65 21.38 6.62 -9.02
C GLU A 65 20.45 5.45 -8.68
N PHE A 66 19.19 5.58 -9.08
CA PHE A 66 18.21 4.50 -9.00
C PHE A 66 18.27 3.63 -10.25
N LEU A 67 18.76 2.42 -10.10
CA LEU A 67 18.86 1.43 -11.18
C LEU A 67 17.63 0.54 -11.23
N LEU A 68 17.11 0.29 -12.43
CA LEU A 68 15.97 -0.61 -12.64
C LEU A 68 16.32 -2.02 -12.19
N SER A 69 15.70 -2.49 -11.13
CA SER A 69 15.94 -3.81 -10.52
C SER A 69 14.76 -4.78 -10.69
N HIS A 70 13.56 -4.25 -10.95
CA HIS A 70 12.35 -5.03 -11.17
C HIS A 70 11.59 -4.43 -12.36
N GLU A 71 11.72 -5.04 -13.53
CA GLU A 71 11.08 -4.57 -14.77
C GLU A 71 9.55 -4.70 -14.72
N LYS A 72 9.05 -5.67 -13.97
CA LYS A 72 7.62 -5.92 -13.78
C LYS A 72 7.37 -6.54 -12.42
N ILE A 73 6.65 -5.83 -11.56
CA ILE A 73 6.19 -6.35 -10.29
C ILE A 73 4.72 -6.78 -10.45
N THR A 74 4.44 -8.04 -10.16
CA THR A 74 3.08 -8.60 -10.15
C THR A 74 2.86 -9.26 -8.81
N ILE A 75 1.72 -8.97 -8.17
CA ILE A 75 1.34 -9.62 -6.91
C ILE A 75 1.06 -11.10 -7.20
N PRO A 76 1.71 -12.04 -6.50
CA PRO A 76 1.40 -13.46 -6.62
C PRO A 76 -0.07 -13.74 -6.27
N GLU A 77 -0.77 -14.55 -7.08
CA GLU A 77 -2.17 -14.91 -6.86
C GLU A 77 -2.41 -15.59 -5.51
N THR A 78 -1.43 -16.36 -5.05
CA THR A 78 -1.49 -17.05 -3.76
C THR A 78 -0.49 -16.45 -2.79
N GLY A 79 -1.00 -15.78 -1.75
CA GLY A 79 -0.16 -15.26 -0.68
C GLY A 79 -0.41 -15.98 0.65
N SER A 80 0.66 -16.26 1.38
CA SER A 80 0.62 -16.91 2.69
C SER A 80 0.71 -15.92 3.87
N ILE A 81 0.71 -14.63 3.59
CA ILE A 81 0.97 -13.57 4.56
C ILE A 81 -0.27 -12.68 4.71
N TYR A 82 -0.52 -12.23 5.93
CA TYR A 82 -1.42 -11.11 6.19
C TYR A 82 -0.75 -10.10 7.12
N SER A 83 -1.05 -8.83 6.93
CA SER A 83 -0.46 -7.71 7.66
C SER A 83 -1.56 -6.85 8.24
N ILE A 84 -1.71 -6.87 9.56
CA ILE A 84 -2.71 -6.10 10.30
C ILE A 84 -2.22 -5.93 11.75
N ASN A 85 -2.58 -4.84 12.40
CA ASN A 85 -2.30 -4.66 13.82
C ASN A 85 -3.30 -5.44 14.69
N GLU A 86 -3.02 -6.70 15.00
CA GLU A 86 -3.88 -7.52 15.86
C GLU A 86 -4.04 -6.99 17.29
N GLY A 87 -3.19 -6.07 17.73
CA GLY A 87 -3.38 -5.34 19.00
C GLY A 87 -4.64 -4.48 19.04
N ASN A 88 -5.30 -4.28 17.90
CA ASN A 88 -6.59 -3.61 17.80
C ASN A 88 -7.77 -4.57 17.65
N TYR A 89 -7.57 -5.88 17.81
CA TYR A 89 -8.59 -6.90 17.55
C TYR A 89 -9.94 -6.61 18.21
N ASP A 90 -9.94 -6.24 19.49
CA ASP A 90 -11.17 -6.02 20.24
C ASP A 90 -11.99 -4.81 19.74
N PHE A 91 -11.33 -3.87 19.06
CA PHE A 91 -11.93 -2.66 18.53
C PHE A 91 -12.44 -2.79 17.09
N TRP A 92 -12.24 -3.93 16.43
CA TRP A 92 -12.73 -4.16 15.07
C TRP A 92 -14.19 -4.56 15.02
N SER A 93 -14.83 -4.34 13.88
CA SER A 93 -16.15 -4.88 13.58
C SER A 93 -16.13 -6.41 13.56
N ASP A 94 -17.29 -7.03 13.79
CA ASP A 94 -17.41 -8.49 13.76
C ASP A 94 -17.07 -9.08 12.37
N SER A 95 -17.31 -8.33 11.30
CA SER A 95 -16.95 -8.72 9.94
C SER A 95 -15.45 -8.86 9.78
N VAL A 96 -14.65 -7.88 10.26
CA VAL A 96 -13.18 -7.93 10.24
C VAL A 96 -12.68 -9.08 11.11
N LYS A 97 -13.20 -9.23 12.33
CA LYS A 97 -12.85 -10.33 13.24
C LYS A 97 -13.11 -11.70 12.61
N SER A 98 -14.26 -11.86 11.96
CA SER A 98 -14.64 -13.08 11.27
C SER A 98 -13.71 -13.39 10.09
N TYR A 99 -13.38 -12.38 9.30
CA TYR A 99 -12.43 -12.51 8.20
C TYR A 99 -11.04 -12.96 8.69
N ILE A 100 -10.50 -12.31 9.74
CA ILE A 100 -9.21 -12.67 10.32
C ILE A 100 -9.22 -14.08 10.88
N ARG A 101 -10.28 -14.49 11.59
CA ARG A 101 -10.44 -15.89 12.05
C ARG A 101 -10.37 -16.87 10.88
N ARG A 102 -11.08 -16.58 9.78
CA ARG A 102 -11.12 -17.44 8.59
C ARG A 102 -9.75 -17.63 7.96
N ILE A 103 -8.94 -16.58 7.83
CA ILE A 103 -7.61 -16.69 7.20
C ILE A 103 -6.55 -17.31 8.11
N LYS A 104 -6.81 -17.36 9.41
CA LYS A 104 -5.93 -18.00 10.42
C LYS A 104 -6.25 -19.48 10.62
N ASN A 105 -7.48 -19.93 10.30
CA ASN A 105 -7.94 -21.28 10.60
C ASN A 105 -7.60 -22.26 9.48
N ILE A 106 -7.26 -23.48 9.93
CA ILE A 106 -7.00 -24.65 9.09
C ILE A 106 -8.31 -25.31 8.60
N GLU A 107 -9.44 -24.92 9.21
CA GLU A 107 -10.77 -25.47 8.95
C GLU A 107 -11.24 -25.13 7.54
N ASN A 108 -11.13 -25.78 6.57
CA ASN A 108 -11.59 -25.64 5.17
C ASN A 108 -10.51 -25.95 4.12
N ASN A 109 -9.55 -26.84 4.43
CA ASN A 109 -8.45 -27.20 3.51
C ASN A 109 -7.57 -26.01 3.05
N ASN A 110 -7.69 -24.84 3.66
CA ASN A 110 -6.86 -23.69 3.39
C ASN A 110 -5.63 -23.69 4.31
N LYS A 111 -4.46 -23.48 3.74
CA LYS A 111 -3.26 -23.25 4.55
C LYS A 111 -3.43 -21.94 5.33
N PRO A 112 -3.24 -21.93 6.66
CA PRO A 112 -3.37 -20.72 7.46
C PRO A 112 -2.35 -19.68 7.00
N LYS A 113 -2.77 -18.43 6.93
CA LYS A 113 -1.85 -17.32 6.63
C LYS A 113 -1.05 -16.93 7.87
N THR A 114 0.17 -16.51 7.63
CA THR A 114 1.10 -16.08 8.69
C THR A 114 1.02 -14.56 8.88
N LEU A 115 0.87 -14.10 10.13
CA LEU A 115 0.96 -12.69 10.46
C LEU A 115 2.38 -12.19 10.23
N ARG A 116 2.50 -11.12 9.46
CA ARG A 116 3.71 -10.31 9.30
C ARG A 116 3.32 -8.84 9.37
N TYR A 117 3.62 -8.19 10.47
CA TYR A 117 3.28 -6.79 10.71
C TYR A 117 4.45 -6.07 11.35
N ILE A 118 4.99 -5.06 10.67
CA ILE A 118 6.11 -4.22 11.12
C ILE A 118 5.57 -2.93 11.74
N GLY A 119 4.39 -2.48 11.30
CA GLY A 119 3.81 -1.21 11.70
C GLY A 119 4.28 -0.03 10.85
N SER A 120 4.90 -0.32 9.71
CA SER A 120 5.21 0.65 8.66
C SER A 120 4.41 0.29 7.41
N LEU A 121 3.48 1.16 7.00
CA LEU A 121 2.64 0.93 5.83
C LEU A 121 3.47 0.53 4.60
N VAL A 122 4.51 1.30 4.30
CA VAL A 122 5.35 1.09 3.11
C VAL A 122 6.04 -0.27 3.16
N ALA A 123 6.60 -0.65 4.32
CA ALA A 123 7.34 -1.90 4.46
C ALA A 123 6.41 -3.13 4.44
N ASP A 124 5.27 -3.05 5.10
CA ASP A 124 4.27 -4.13 5.11
C ASP A 124 3.66 -4.31 3.72
N PHE A 125 3.32 -3.21 3.04
CA PHE A 125 2.81 -3.23 1.67
C PHE A 125 3.84 -3.76 0.68
N HIS A 126 5.09 -3.27 0.72
CA HIS A 126 6.17 -3.72 -0.17
C HIS A 126 6.40 -5.23 -0.08
N ARG A 127 6.42 -5.78 1.14
CA ARG A 127 6.54 -7.22 1.32
C ARG A 127 5.37 -7.97 0.66
N ASN A 128 4.13 -7.49 0.87
CA ASN A 128 2.95 -8.13 0.31
C ASN A 128 2.86 -7.97 -1.21
N LEU A 129 3.32 -6.85 -1.75
CA LEU A 129 3.44 -6.61 -3.19
C LEU A 129 4.34 -7.66 -3.86
N LEU A 130 5.47 -8.00 -3.23
CA LEU A 130 6.46 -8.93 -3.80
C LEU A 130 6.17 -10.41 -3.48
N LYS A 131 5.55 -10.71 -2.33
CA LYS A 131 5.35 -12.08 -1.85
C LYS A 131 3.91 -12.56 -1.93
N GLY A 132 3.00 -11.70 -2.31
CA GLY A 132 1.58 -11.95 -2.19
C GLY A 132 1.10 -11.87 -0.75
N GLY A 133 -0.19 -11.75 -0.57
CA GLY A 133 -0.80 -11.64 0.74
C GLY A 133 -1.76 -10.45 0.86
N ILE A 134 -2.11 -10.12 2.09
CA ILE A 134 -3.14 -9.14 2.37
C ILE A 134 -2.59 -8.09 3.33
N PHE A 135 -2.70 -6.81 2.96
CA PHE A 135 -2.51 -5.70 3.88
C PHE A 135 -3.87 -5.13 4.27
N LEU A 136 -4.10 -4.99 5.57
CA LEU A 136 -5.35 -4.50 6.14
C LEU A 136 -5.07 -3.38 7.14
N TYR A 137 -5.81 -2.30 6.99
CA TYR A 137 -5.87 -1.20 7.94
C TYR A 137 -7.33 -0.77 8.14
N PRO A 138 -8.16 -1.63 8.77
CA PRO A 138 -9.57 -1.36 8.93
C PRO A 138 -9.81 -0.20 9.92
N GLU A 139 -11.00 0.37 9.83
CA GLU A 139 -11.51 1.24 10.89
C GLU A 139 -11.57 0.48 12.23
N ASP A 140 -11.42 1.21 13.30
CA ASP A 140 -11.56 0.69 14.65
C ASP A 140 -12.30 1.69 15.56
N THR A 141 -12.93 1.19 16.61
CA THR A 141 -13.64 1.99 17.59
C THR A 141 -12.75 2.60 18.66
N LYS A 142 -11.42 2.37 18.59
CA LYS A 142 -10.44 2.84 19.57
C LYS A 142 -10.29 4.35 19.59
N SER A 143 -10.49 5.00 18.44
CA SER A 143 -10.34 6.45 18.31
C SER A 143 -11.64 7.10 17.85
N LYS A 144 -12.20 7.98 18.68
CA LYS A 144 -13.35 8.82 18.30
C LYS A 144 -12.99 9.91 17.28
N ILE A 145 -11.69 10.23 17.14
CA ILE A 145 -11.20 11.28 16.23
C ILE A 145 -11.14 10.75 14.79
N TYR A 146 -10.95 9.45 14.61
CA TYR A 146 -10.83 8.82 13.30
C TYR A 146 -11.83 7.66 13.13
N PRO A 147 -13.13 7.97 13.08
CA PRO A 147 -14.17 6.93 13.06
C PRO A 147 -14.16 6.07 11.79
N LEU A 148 -13.60 6.58 10.70
CA LEU A 148 -13.47 5.89 9.41
C LEU A 148 -12.07 5.30 9.16
N GLY A 149 -11.26 5.18 10.23
CA GLY A 149 -9.88 4.72 10.13
C GLY A 149 -8.86 5.85 10.04
N LYS A 150 -7.59 5.50 10.24
CA LYS A 150 -6.47 6.46 10.33
C LYS A 150 -5.71 6.65 9.02
N LEU A 151 -5.92 5.76 8.05
CA LEU A 151 -5.23 5.81 6.78
C LEU A 151 -5.72 7.01 5.96
N ARG A 152 -4.78 7.85 5.52
CA ARG A 152 -5.10 9.08 4.80
C ARG A 152 -5.37 8.77 3.33
N LEU A 153 -6.53 9.23 2.83
CA LEU A 153 -7.02 8.86 1.51
C LEU A 153 -6.08 9.30 0.39
N LEU A 154 -5.67 10.58 0.36
CA LEU A 154 -5.01 11.17 -0.81
C LEU A 154 -3.55 10.73 -1.00
N TYR A 155 -2.82 10.55 0.10
CA TYR A 155 -1.37 10.33 0.02
C TYR A 155 -0.89 9.04 0.70
N GLU A 156 -1.84 8.17 1.12
CA GLU A 156 -1.55 6.80 1.57
C GLU A 156 -2.46 5.80 0.84
N ALA A 157 -3.77 5.82 1.07
CA ALA A 157 -4.67 4.80 0.54
C ALA A 157 -4.73 4.81 -0.99
N SER A 158 -4.96 5.97 -1.60
CA SER A 158 -5.10 6.06 -3.07
C SER A 158 -3.84 5.68 -3.85
N PRO A 159 -2.63 6.17 -3.51
CA PRO A 159 -1.41 5.73 -4.21
C PRO A 159 -1.12 4.25 -4.01
N MET A 160 -1.33 3.70 -2.81
CA MET A 160 -1.09 2.28 -2.56
C MET A 160 -2.12 1.38 -3.26
N ALA A 161 -3.40 1.78 -3.29
CA ALA A 161 -4.43 1.08 -4.03
C ALA A 161 -4.13 1.07 -5.54
N PHE A 162 -3.72 2.22 -6.10
CA PHE A 162 -3.32 2.32 -7.50
C PHE A 162 -2.17 1.36 -7.83
N LEU A 163 -1.14 1.29 -7.00
CA LEU A 163 -0.04 0.34 -7.17
C LEU A 163 -0.50 -1.12 -7.07
N ALA A 164 -1.39 -1.43 -6.10
CA ALA A 164 -1.93 -2.78 -5.96
C ALA A 164 -2.70 -3.22 -7.21
N GLU A 165 -3.60 -2.38 -7.72
CA GLU A 165 -4.35 -2.65 -8.96
C GLU A 165 -3.43 -2.81 -10.17
N GLN A 166 -2.43 -1.94 -10.34
CA GLN A 166 -1.46 -2.01 -11.43
C GLN A 166 -0.54 -3.24 -11.35
N ALA A 167 -0.38 -3.82 -10.16
CA ALA A 167 0.33 -5.08 -9.94
C ALA A 167 -0.58 -6.32 -10.03
N GLY A 168 -1.84 -6.18 -10.43
CA GLY A 168 -2.80 -7.28 -10.54
C GLY A 168 -3.48 -7.68 -9.22
N GLY A 169 -3.39 -6.85 -8.20
CA GLY A 169 -4.13 -7.01 -6.94
C GLY A 169 -5.53 -6.38 -6.99
N MET A 170 -6.23 -6.49 -5.85
CA MET A 170 -7.56 -5.93 -5.64
C MET A 170 -7.55 -5.04 -4.39
#